data_77f778e8e7cf6115eb461076157159bb
#
_entry.id   77f778e8e7cf6115eb461076157159bb
#
_cell.length_a   1.000
_cell.length_b   1.000
_cell.length_c   1.000
_cell.angle_alpha   90.00
_cell.angle_beta   90.00
_cell.angle_gamma   90.00
#
_symmetry.space_group_name_H-M   'P 1'
#
loop_
_entity.id
_entity.type
_entity.pdbx_description
1 polymer ?
#
loop_
_entity_poly.entity_id
_entity_poly.type
_entity_poly.pdbx_seq_one_letter_code
_entity_poly.pdbx_strand_id
1 'polypeptide(L)'
;MLRRRFYQSYKSPINNGVYVVRQDGRLIPLSRADNSCISVAIIYDGHKIMIEKNEDSNQSYKTATSDLPNSSNKTYSFYWGEHGTDQIGITNYDKVDGINSFGFLKQESGSYGGTPNISENISSWTSGVLSDWKGKANSEVLKRITTGGGSYTSYATAGHVLNTFLASPDAKGYDDWYIPSCGELSLIYMHLTSVNNALSAIDGQQLTKDYYLSSSEYDPENFWIVLFNNGRVFKRLKRLGCRVRFVRKIE
;
A
#
# COMPACT_ATOMS: atom_id res chain seq x y z
N MET A 1 -5.03 12.66 23.93
CA MET A 1 -5.31 11.82 22.78
C MET A 1 -6.72 12.13 22.27
N LEU A 2 -6.86 12.95 21.24
CA LEU A 2 -8.17 13.28 20.65
C LEU A 2 -8.51 12.21 19.61
N ARG A 3 -9.34 11.24 19.97
CA ARG A 3 -10.04 10.41 18.97
C ARG A 3 -11.01 11.32 18.23
N ARG A 4 -10.60 11.86 17.08
CA ARG A 4 -11.53 12.59 16.19
C ARG A 4 -12.49 11.57 15.57
N ARG A 5 -13.72 11.55 16.07
CA ARG A 5 -14.83 10.81 15.46
C ARG A 5 -15.12 11.40 14.10
N PHE A 6 -15.14 10.58 13.06
CA PHE A 6 -15.65 10.95 11.75
C PHE A 6 -17.15 11.24 11.88
N TYR A 7 -17.53 12.51 11.75
CA TYR A 7 -18.94 12.85 11.62
C TYR A 7 -19.36 12.70 10.17
N GLN A 8 -20.02 11.59 9.87
CA GLN A 8 -20.71 11.40 8.60
C GLN A 8 -21.95 12.28 8.55
N SER A 9 -21.88 13.44 7.90
CA SER A 9 -23.04 14.31 7.67
C SER A 9 -23.75 14.04 6.35
N TYR A 10 -23.49 12.93 5.67
CA TYR A 10 -24.21 12.54 4.46
C TYR A 10 -25.18 11.38 4.74
N LYS A 11 -26.48 11.66 4.61
CA LYS A 11 -27.57 10.66 4.72
C LYS A 11 -27.71 9.74 3.50
N SER A 12 -26.87 9.88 2.47
CA SER A 12 -26.87 9.00 1.32
C SER A 12 -25.82 7.92 1.48
N PRO A 13 -26.08 6.67 1.08
CA PRO A 13 -25.05 5.62 1.05
C PRO A 13 -23.89 6.11 0.17
N ILE A 14 -22.66 5.95 0.65
CA ILE A 14 -21.48 6.29 -0.14
C ILE A 14 -21.34 5.18 -1.18
N ASN A 15 -21.44 5.53 -2.45
CA ASN A 15 -21.33 4.60 -3.57
C ASN A 15 -19.86 4.18 -3.79
N ASN A 16 -19.68 3.08 -4.52
CA ASN A 16 -18.36 2.71 -5.03
C ASN A 16 -17.75 3.87 -5.83
N GLY A 17 -16.48 4.16 -5.58
CA GLY A 17 -15.79 5.24 -6.27
C GLY A 17 -14.54 5.74 -5.55
N VAL A 18 -13.89 6.70 -6.19
CA VAL A 18 -12.73 7.41 -5.65
C VAL A 18 -13.18 8.81 -5.20
N TYR A 19 -12.76 9.19 -4.02
CA TYR A 19 -13.12 10.42 -3.34
C TYR A 19 -11.85 11.13 -2.85
N VAL A 20 -11.96 12.41 -2.53
CA VAL A 20 -10.92 13.13 -1.78
C VAL A 20 -11.38 13.38 -0.35
N VAL A 21 -10.43 13.45 0.57
CA VAL A 21 -10.69 13.51 2.01
C VAL A 21 -10.19 14.83 2.57
N ARG A 22 -11.05 15.55 3.28
CA ARG A 22 -10.70 16.77 3.99
C ARG A 22 -10.08 16.51 5.36
N GLN A 23 -9.43 17.52 5.93
CA GLN A 23 -8.80 17.44 7.26
C GLN A 23 -9.77 17.01 8.37
N ASP A 24 -11.06 17.32 8.23
CA ASP A 24 -12.11 16.90 9.16
C ASP A 24 -12.62 15.45 8.93
N GLY A 25 -12.03 14.75 7.95
CA GLY A 25 -12.37 13.37 7.59
C GLY A 25 -13.54 13.24 6.62
N ARG A 26 -14.15 14.34 6.16
CA ARG A 26 -15.25 14.26 5.19
C ARG A 26 -14.75 13.79 3.83
N LEU A 27 -15.49 12.83 3.26
CA LEU A 27 -15.34 12.42 1.87
C LEU A 27 -16.12 13.39 0.97
N ILE A 28 -15.46 13.90 -0.05
CA ILE A 28 -16.08 14.75 -1.06
C ILE A 28 -15.78 14.22 -2.46
N PRO A 29 -16.69 14.44 -3.43
CA PRO A 29 -16.44 14.02 -4.80
C PRO A 29 -15.27 14.77 -5.42
N LEU A 30 -14.59 14.16 -6.38
CA LEU A 30 -13.43 14.73 -7.06
C LEU A 30 -13.72 16.11 -7.67
N SER A 31 -14.94 16.37 -8.15
CA SER A 31 -15.35 17.67 -8.69
C SER A 31 -15.30 18.83 -7.69
N ARG A 32 -15.13 18.53 -6.39
CA ARG A 32 -14.98 19.50 -5.30
C ARG A 32 -13.60 19.43 -4.64
N ALA A 33 -12.65 18.76 -5.27
CA ALA A 33 -11.28 18.65 -4.78
C ALA A 33 -10.62 20.03 -4.72
N ASP A 34 -9.83 20.25 -3.67
CA ASP A 34 -8.99 21.43 -3.49
C ASP A 34 -7.76 21.08 -2.64
N ASN A 35 -6.81 21.99 -2.54
CA ASN A 35 -5.55 21.79 -1.83
C ASN A 35 -5.69 21.59 -0.30
N SER A 36 -6.89 21.88 0.26
CA SER A 36 -7.19 21.58 1.67
C SER A 36 -7.48 20.11 1.93
N CYS A 37 -7.64 19.31 0.87
CA CYS A 37 -7.78 17.86 0.98
C CYS A 37 -6.44 17.23 1.34
N ILE A 38 -6.49 16.24 2.23
CA ILE A 38 -5.30 15.64 2.84
C ILE A 38 -4.98 14.24 2.32
N SER A 39 -5.91 13.61 1.61
CA SER A 39 -5.75 12.26 1.08
C SER A 39 -6.82 11.93 0.04
N VAL A 40 -6.67 10.76 -0.58
CA VAL A 40 -7.63 10.14 -1.49
C VAL A 40 -8.24 8.92 -0.83
N ALA A 41 -9.50 8.65 -1.07
CA ALA A 41 -10.18 7.45 -0.58
C ALA A 41 -10.72 6.61 -1.73
N ILE A 42 -10.64 5.30 -1.60
CA ILE A 42 -11.32 4.32 -2.43
C ILE A 42 -12.41 3.66 -1.60
N ILE A 43 -13.61 3.63 -2.15
CA ILE A 43 -14.73 2.84 -1.61
C ILE A 43 -15.17 1.90 -2.73
N TYR A 44 -15.04 0.62 -2.49
CA TYR A 44 -15.39 -0.38 -3.47
C TYR A 44 -15.71 -1.71 -2.81
N ASP A 45 -16.87 -2.28 -3.14
CA ASP A 45 -17.33 -3.60 -2.68
C ASP A 45 -17.19 -3.83 -1.17
N GLY A 46 -17.58 -2.81 -0.38
CA GLY A 46 -17.47 -2.83 1.09
C GLY A 46 -16.10 -2.47 1.66
N HIS A 47 -15.06 -2.43 0.84
CA HIS A 47 -13.73 -1.97 1.26
C HIS A 47 -13.65 -0.44 1.22
N LYS A 48 -13.06 0.14 2.26
CA LYS A 48 -12.92 1.59 2.42
C LYS A 48 -11.50 1.90 2.86
N ILE A 49 -10.70 2.41 1.95
CA ILE A 49 -9.28 2.69 2.17
C ILE A 49 -9.01 4.16 1.85
N MET A 50 -8.28 4.83 2.75
CA MET A 50 -7.71 6.14 2.53
C MET A 50 -6.23 5.98 2.16
N ILE A 51 -5.77 6.68 1.13
CA ILE A 51 -4.40 6.65 0.61
C ILE A 51 -3.73 7.96 0.97
N GLU A 52 -2.52 7.93 1.51
CA GLU A 52 -1.75 9.13 1.82
C GLU A 52 -1.56 10.03 0.59
N LYS A 53 -1.53 11.36 0.81
CA LYS A 53 -1.44 12.36 -0.25
C LYS A 53 -0.10 12.30 -1.00
N ASN A 54 1.00 12.18 -0.26
CA ASN A 54 2.35 12.15 -0.82
C ASN A 54 3.03 10.86 -0.38
N GLU A 55 3.79 10.27 -1.28
CA GLU A 55 4.74 9.23 -0.92
C GLU A 55 5.76 9.85 0.05
N ASP A 56 6.03 9.18 1.17
CA ASP A 56 7.02 9.68 2.12
C ASP A 56 8.37 9.87 1.41
N SER A 57 8.66 11.12 1.10
CA SER A 57 9.91 11.54 0.48
C SER A 57 11.02 11.71 1.51
N ASN A 58 10.79 11.29 2.77
CA ASN A 58 11.74 11.53 3.83
C ASN A 58 13.09 10.90 3.52
N GLN A 59 14.04 11.75 3.18
CA GLN A 59 15.33 11.39 2.58
C GLN A 59 16.25 10.63 3.53
N SER A 60 15.89 10.51 4.79
CA SER A 60 16.68 9.78 5.80
C SER A 60 16.80 8.27 5.52
N TYR A 61 15.90 7.72 4.69
CA TYR A 61 15.98 6.30 4.29
C TYR A 61 16.93 6.05 3.11
N LYS A 62 17.44 7.11 2.49
CA LYS A 62 18.37 7.01 1.35
C LYS A 62 19.75 6.47 1.70
N THR A 63 20.12 6.44 2.96
CA THR A 63 21.50 6.13 3.38
C THR A 63 21.87 4.65 3.28
N ALA A 64 20.92 3.76 3.08
CA ALA A 64 21.19 2.32 2.97
C ALA A 64 21.45 1.83 1.53
N THR A 65 21.60 2.72 0.55
CA THR A 65 21.56 2.35 -0.87
C THR A 65 22.91 2.13 -1.54
N SER A 66 24.03 2.34 -0.87
CA SER A 66 25.35 2.25 -1.50
C SER A 66 25.79 0.83 -1.85
N ASP A 67 25.18 -0.21 -1.26
CA ASP A 67 25.68 -1.58 -1.35
C ASP A 67 24.75 -2.55 -2.10
N LEU A 68 23.67 -2.06 -2.73
CA LEU A 68 22.84 -2.91 -3.60
C LEU A 68 23.44 -2.95 -5.01
N PRO A 69 23.89 -4.12 -5.50
CA PRO A 69 24.38 -4.23 -6.86
C PRO A 69 23.28 -3.82 -7.85
N ASN A 70 23.56 -2.82 -8.68
CA ASN A 70 22.70 -2.25 -9.73
C ASN A 70 21.59 -1.27 -9.28
N SER A 71 21.71 -0.57 -8.18
CA SER A 71 20.75 0.47 -7.78
C SER A 71 21.10 1.88 -8.33
N SER A 72 21.59 1.99 -9.54
CA SER A 72 21.78 3.29 -10.20
C SER A 72 20.44 4.00 -10.38
N ASN A 73 20.00 4.82 -9.45
CA ASN A 73 18.83 5.72 -9.47
C ASN A 73 17.54 5.29 -8.75
N LYS A 74 17.53 4.32 -7.83
CA LYS A 74 16.32 4.08 -7.05
C LYS A 74 16.39 4.70 -5.66
N THR A 75 15.60 5.71 -5.47
CA THR A 75 15.61 6.65 -4.34
C THR A 75 15.07 6.06 -3.02
N TYR A 76 14.49 4.84 -3.03
CA TYR A 76 13.82 4.23 -1.90
C TYR A 76 14.21 2.76 -1.79
N SER A 77 15.07 2.43 -0.83
CA SER A 77 15.46 1.05 -0.58
C SER A 77 15.43 0.77 0.92
N PHE A 78 14.43 0.06 1.35
CA PHE A 78 14.35 -0.53 2.67
C PHE A 78 13.91 -1.98 2.50
N TYR A 79 14.23 -2.83 3.47
CA TYR A 79 13.81 -4.22 3.46
C TYR A 79 12.35 -4.35 3.91
N TRP A 80 11.66 -5.35 3.39
CA TRP A 80 10.28 -5.62 3.80
C TRP A 80 10.19 -5.97 5.28
N GLY A 81 11.10 -6.82 5.75
CA GLY A 81 11.18 -7.30 7.12
C GLY A 81 12.52 -8.00 7.34
N GLU A 82 12.60 -8.90 8.30
CA GLU A 82 13.79 -9.72 8.52
C GLU A 82 13.89 -10.79 7.44
N HIS A 83 15.00 -10.76 6.67
CA HIS A 83 15.27 -11.72 5.61
C HIS A 83 15.66 -13.10 6.18
N GLY A 84 15.08 -14.15 5.62
CA GLY A 84 15.32 -15.52 6.08
C GLY A 84 14.51 -15.94 7.30
N THR A 85 13.62 -15.06 7.78
CA THR A 85 12.79 -15.30 8.96
C THR A 85 11.31 -15.18 8.61
N ASP A 86 10.52 -16.17 9.02
CA ASP A 86 9.07 -16.14 8.95
C ASP A 86 8.52 -15.13 9.98
N GLN A 87 7.68 -14.21 9.55
CA GLN A 87 7.18 -13.17 10.44
C GLN A 87 5.97 -13.69 11.22
N ILE A 88 6.21 -14.13 12.44
CA ILE A 88 5.19 -14.69 13.31
C ILE A 88 4.02 -13.70 13.48
N GLY A 89 2.84 -14.11 13.02
CA GLY A 89 1.61 -13.32 13.07
C GLY A 89 1.19 -12.75 11.72
N ILE A 90 1.99 -12.91 10.67
CA ILE A 90 1.57 -12.67 9.28
C ILE A 90 1.31 -14.02 8.62
N THR A 91 0.21 -14.13 7.89
CA THR A 91 -0.15 -15.36 7.17
C THR A 91 0.69 -15.47 5.89
N ASN A 92 1.33 -16.62 5.68
CA ASN A 92 2.01 -16.94 4.43
C ASN A 92 1.01 -17.35 3.36
N TYR A 93 1.09 -16.71 2.21
CA TYR A 93 0.32 -17.05 1.03
C TYR A 93 1.26 -17.50 -0.08
N ASP A 94 1.12 -18.72 -0.56
CA ASP A 94 1.95 -19.30 -1.63
C ASP A 94 1.42 -19.06 -3.05
N LYS A 95 0.19 -18.51 -3.16
CA LYS A 95 -0.52 -18.27 -4.43
C LYS A 95 -1.24 -16.94 -4.43
N VAL A 96 -1.48 -16.40 -5.64
CA VAL A 96 -2.22 -15.14 -5.83
C VAL A 96 -3.71 -15.34 -5.57
N ASP A 97 -4.33 -16.35 -6.21
CA ASP A 97 -5.76 -16.61 -6.22
C ASP A 97 -6.12 -18.06 -5.79
N GLY A 98 -5.21 -18.73 -5.12
CA GLY A 98 -5.34 -20.14 -4.72
C GLY A 98 -4.90 -21.14 -5.77
N ILE A 99 -4.63 -20.72 -7.01
CA ILE A 99 -4.20 -21.58 -8.13
C ILE A 99 -2.86 -21.10 -8.69
N ASN A 100 -2.73 -19.83 -8.99
CA ASN A 100 -1.60 -19.24 -9.68
C ASN A 100 -0.57 -18.66 -8.71
N SER A 101 0.72 -18.82 -9.02
CA SER A 101 1.83 -18.22 -8.26
C SER A 101 2.10 -16.75 -8.62
N PHE A 102 1.49 -16.25 -9.67
CA PHE A 102 1.46 -14.85 -10.09
C PHE A 102 0.23 -14.60 -10.97
N GLY A 103 -0.12 -13.33 -11.19
CA GLY A 103 -1.19 -12.96 -12.10
C GLY A 103 -1.17 -11.49 -12.42
N PHE A 104 -2.03 -11.06 -13.33
CA PHE A 104 -2.12 -9.68 -13.80
C PHE A 104 -3.49 -9.09 -13.51
N LEU A 105 -3.49 -7.98 -12.81
CA LEU A 105 -4.64 -7.12 -12.59
C LEU A 105 -4.90 -6.25 -13.82
N LYS A 106 -6.15 -5.83 -14.00
CA LYS A 106 -6.55 -4.85 -14.99
C LYS A 106 -6.88 -3.53 -14.31
N GLN A 107 -6.48 -2.43 -14.90
CA GLN A 107 -6.94 -1.11 -14.49
C GLN A 107 -8.32 -0.81 -15.07
N GLU A 108 -9.08 0.06 -14.41
CA GLU A 108 -10.43 0.49 -14.81
C GLU A 108 -10.52 1.01 -16.25
N SER A 109 -9.45 1.61 -16.77
CA SER A 109 -9.36 2.20 -18.13
C SER A 109 -8.37 1.49 -19.05
N GLY A 110 -7.88 0.30 -18.67
CA GLY A 110 -6.78 -0.37 -19.37
C GLY A 110 -7.10 -1.79 -19.83
N SER A 111 -6.04 -2.48 -20.20
CA SER A 111 -6.01 -3.91 -20.51
C SER A 111 -5.19 -4.65 -19.46
N TYR A 112 -5.29 -5.98 -19.42
CA TYR A 112 -4.36 -6.79 -18.65
C TYR A 112 -2.94 -6.65 -19.21
N GLY A 113 -1.97 -6.50 -18.34
CA GLY A 113 -0.56 -6.40 -18.73
C GLY A 113 0.10 -7.75 -19.09
N GLY A 114 -0.65 -8.85 -19.01
CA GLY A 114 -0.18 -10.20 -19.30
C GLY A 114 -1.18 -11.28 -18.84
N THR A 115 -0.74 -12.54 -18.81
CA THR A 115 -1.52 -13.71 -18.36
C THR A 115 -0.73 -14.48 -17.30
N PRO A 116 -1.42 -15.20 -16.35
CA PRO A 116 -2.88 -15.34 -16.20
C PRO A 116 -3.55 -14.07 -15.69
N ASN A 117 -4.80 -13.87 -16.07
CA ASN A 117 -5.60 -12.71 -15.67
C ASN A 117 -6.24 -12.95 -14.30
N ILE A 118 -6.12 -11.94 -13.43
CA ILE A 118 -6.83 -11.92 -12.15
C ILE A 118 -8.24 -11.36 -12.38
N SER A 119 -9.24 -11.97 -11.75
CA SER A 119 -10.63 -11.50 -11.81
C SER A 119 -10.78 -10.05 -11.37
N GLU A 120 -11.50 -9.25 -12.12
CA GLU A 120 -11.89 -7.88 -11.75
C GLU A 120 -12.97 -7.85 -10.65
N ASN A 121 -13.64 -8.97 -10.42
CA ASN A 121 -14.63 -9.11 -9.36
C ASN A 121 -13.94 -9.38 -8.01
N ILE A 122 -13.81 -8.35 -7.19
CA ILE A 122 -13.15 -8.42 -5.88
C ILE A 122 -13.84 -9.43 -4.95
N SER A 123 -15.16 -9.57 -5.03
CA SER A 123 -15.89 -10.56 -4.23
C SER A 123 -15.48 -12.02 -4.54
N SER A 124 -14.81 -12.26 -5.67
CA SER A 124 -14.24 -13.57 -6.00
C SER A 124 -12.87 -13.83 -5.38
N TRP A 125 -12.26 -12.84 -4.76
CA TRP A 125 -10.96 -12.98 -4.09
C TRP A 125 -11.11 -13.63 -2.72
N THR A 126 -11.40 -14.90 -2.71
CA THR A 126 -11.70 -15.68 -1.49
C THR A 126 -10.54 -16.56 -1.04
N SER A 127 -9.47 -16.64 -1.83
CA SER A 127 -8.29 -17.46 -1.53
C SER A 127 -7.00 -16.81 -2.04
N GLY A 128 -5.86 -17.32 -1.59
CA GLY A 128 -4.56 -16.76 -1.93
C GLY A 128 -4.34 -15.35 -1.37
N VAL A 129 -3.29 -14.68 -1.82
CA VAL A 129 -2.89 -13.38 -1.25
C VAL A 129 -3.86 -12.23 -1.58
N LEU A 130 -4.67 -12.37 -2.61
CA LEU A 130 -5.70 -11.36 -2.91
C LEU A 130 -6.80 -11.32 -1.84
N SER A 131 -7.03 -12.43 -1.12
CA SER A 131 -7.97 -12.46 0.02
C SER A 131 -7.40 -11.84 1.30
N ASP A 132 -6.14 -11.40 1.28
CA ASP A 132 -5.53 -10.71 2.41
C ASP A 132 -5.96 -9.23 2.46
N TRP A 133 -6.84 -8.91 3.41
CA TRP A 133 -7.33 -7.57 3.74
C TRP A 133 -6.88 -7.13 5.14
N LYS A 134 -5.76 -7.72 5.63
CA LYS A 134 -5.27 -7.55 6.99
C LYS A 134 -4.08 -6.58 7.09
N GLY A 135 -3.93 -5.64 6.15
CA GLY A 135 -2.78 -4.74 6.09
C GLY A 135 -2.46 -4.06 7.42
N LYS A 136 -3.49 -3.62 8.16
CA LYS A 136 -3.32 -3.02 9.49
C LYS A 136 -2.72 -4.03 10.50
N ALA A 137 -3.23 -5.26 10.55
CA ALA A 137 -2.71 -6.29 11.48
C ALA A 137 -1.29 -6.72 11.10
N ASN A 138 -1.03 -6.93 9.81
CA ASN A 138 0.30 -7.26 9.30
C ASN A 138 1.30 -6.14 9.65
N SER A 139 0.90 -4.88 9.53
CA SER A 139 1.74 -3.72 9.84
C SER A 139 2.09 -3.63 11.33
N GLU A 140 1.20 -4.06 12.23
CA GLU A 140 1.53 -4.13 13.67
C GLU A 140 2.64 -5.14 13.96
N VAL A 141 2.75 -6.21 13.16
CA VAL A 141 3.88 -7.14 13.23
C VAL A 141 5.13 -6.48 12.66
N LEU A 142 5.04 -5.89 11.45
CA LEU A 142 6.19 -5.26 10.79
C LEU A 142 6.79 -4.10 11.59
N LYS A 143 5.98 -3.29 12.28
CA LYS A 143 6.47 -2.18 13.14
C LYS A 143 7.45 -2.62 14.23
N ARG A 144 7.44 -3.88 14.64
CA ARG A 144 8.37 -4.45 15.62
C ARG A 144 9.71 -4.81 15.02
N ILE A 145 9.79 -4.88 13.69
CA ILE A 145 10.97 -5.30 12.94
C ILE A 145 11.63 -4.03 12.39
N THR A 146 12.67 -3.58 13.07
CA THR A 146 13.33 -2.29 12.73
C THR A 146 14.61 -2.46 11.91
N THR A 147 15.13 -3.69 11.81
CA THR A 147 16.36 -4.02 11.05
C THR A 147 16.13 -5.23 10.15
N GLY A 148 16.92 -5.35 9.10
CA GLY A 148 16.80 -6.44 8.10
C GLY A 148 17.21 -7.84 8.58
N GLY A 149 17.71 -7.98 9.82
CA GLY A 149 18.15 -9.25 10.39
C GLY A 149 19.46 -9.79 9.82
N GLY A 150 20.08 -10.75 10.49
CA GLY A 150 21.29 -11.43 10.03
C GLY A 150 22.39 -10.46 9.58
N SER A 151 22.89 -10.62 8.36
CA SER A 151 23.89 -9.72 7.75
C SER A 151 23.34 -8.36 7.30
N TYR A 152 22.04 -8.11 7.48
CA TYR A 152 21.33 -6.92 6.99
C TYR A 152 20.86 -6.01 8.11
N THR A 153 21.46 -6.09 9.30
CA THR A 153 21.05 -5.34 10.50
C THR A 153 21.19 -3.80 10.37
N SER A 154 22.03 -3.34 9.44
CA SER A 154 22.22 -1.90 9.16
C SER A 154 21.14 -1.28 8.26
N TYR A 155 20.24 -2.09 7.72
CA TYR A 155 19.24 -1.61 6.77
C TYR A 155 17.89 -1.38 7.45
N ALA A 156 17.27 -0.26 7.12
CA ALA A 156 15.89 0.05 7.54
C ALA A 156 14.91 -0.95 6.94
N THR A 157 13.82 -1.21 7.66
CA THR A 157 12.73 -2.08 7.21
C THR A 157 11.47 -1.28 6.90
N ALA A 158 10.50 -1.91 6.26
CA ALA A 158 9.17 -1.33 6.04
C ALA A 158 8.51 -0.89 7.36
N GLY A 159 8.71 -1.66 8.44
CA GLY A 159 8.23 -1.30 9.77
C GLY A 159 8.91 -0.07 10.35
N HIS A 160 10.23 0.09 10.15
CA HIS A 160 10.94 1.30 10.55
C HIS A 160 10.43 2.52 9.79
N VAL A 161 10.24 2.40 8.48
CA VAL A 161 9.70 3.48 7.63
C VAL A 161 8.30 3.89 8.09
N LEU A 162 7.42 2.92 8.37
CA LEU A 162 6.08 3.21 8.90
C LEU A 162 6.13 3.92 10.26
N ASN A 163 6.98 3.47 11.19
CA ASN A 163 7.12 4.11 12.51
C ASN A 163 7.56 5.56 12.37
N THR A 164 8.51 5.85 11.47
CA THR A 164 8.99 7.21 11.23
C THR A 164 7.90 8.07 10.57
N PHE A 165 7.17 7.54 9.62
CA PHE A 165 6.04 8.24 9.01
C PHE A 165 4.97 8.59 10.06
N LEU A 166 4.59 7.66 10.94
CA LEU A 166 3.61 7.90 12.00
C LEU A 166 4.04 8.99 12.98
N ALA A 167 5.34 9.17 13.19
CA ALA A 167 5.91 10.24 14.02
C ALA A 167 6.04 11.58 13.29
N SER A 168 5.84 11.62 11.97
CA SER A 168 6.01 12.79 11.13
C SER A 168 4.75 13.66 11.04
N PRO A 169 4.87 14.94 10.67
CA PRO A 169 3.71 15.79 10.34
C PRO A 169 2.90 15.29 9.14
N ASP A 170 3.47 14.43 8.29
CA ASP A 170 2.82 13.91 7.09
C ASP A 170 1.72 12.91 7.44
N ALA A 171 1.80 12.25 8.59
CA ALA A 171 0.72 11.44 9.13
C ALA A 171 -0.56 12.26 9.48
N LYS A 172 -0.49 13.60 9.42
CA LYS A 172 -1.62 14.54 9.66
C LYS A 172 -2.31 14.35 11.01
N GLY A 173 -1.56 13.85 12.02
CA GLY A 173 -2.08 13.57 13.36
C GLY A 173 -2.90 12.28 13.47
N TYR A 174 -2.87 11.44 12.46
CA TYR A 174 -3.41 10.08 12.52
C TYR A 174 -2.31 9.10 12.92
N ASP A 175 -2.63 8.17 13.80
CA ASP A 175 -1.72 7.13 14.32
C ASP A 175 -2.03 5.73 13.79
N ASP A 176 -2.99 5.63 12.86
CA ASP A 176 -3.55 4.39 12.36
C ASP A 176 -3.27 4.12 10.87
N TRP A 177 -2.30 4.83 10.29
CA TRP A 177 -1.76 4.50 8.99
C TRP A 177 -1.01 3.16 9.02
N TYR A 178 -1.07 2.43 7.93
CA TYR A 178 -0.43 1.13 7.80
C TYR A 178 0.00 0.83 6.35
N ILE A 179 0.81 -0.20 6.18
CA ILE A 179 1.23 -0.72 4.88
C ILE A 179 0.09 -1.59 4.33
N PRO A 180 -0.43 -1.31 3.13
CA PRO A 180 -1.53 -2.08 2.57
C PRO A 180 -1.16 -3.56 2.43
N SER A 181 -2.12 -4.45 2.67
CA SER A 181 -2.02 -5.85 2.26
C SER A 181 -2.08 -5.99 0.73
N CYS A 182 -1.81 -7.17 0.21
CA CYS A 182 -1.81 -7.38 -1.24
C CYS A 182 -3.20 -7.17 -1.86
N GLY A 183 -4.28 -7.58 -1.20
CA GLY A 183 -5.65 -7.28 -1.64
C GLY A 183 -5.95 -5.79 -1.68
N GLU A 184 -5.58 -5.05 -0.62
CA GLU A 184 -5.76 -3.60 -0.56
C GLU A 184 -4.92 -2.87 -1.63
N LEU A 185 -3.67 -3.28 -1.83
CA LEU A 185 -2.79 -2.71 -2.85
C LEU A 185 -3.27 -3.02 -4.28
N SER A 186 -3.83 -4.22 -4.49
CA SER A 186 -4.44 -4.62 -5.75
C SER A 186 -5.66 -3.77 -6.09
N LEU A 187 -6.50 -3.46 -5.10
CA LEU A 187 -7.64 -2.54 -5.26
C LEU A 187 -7.17 -1.14 -5.69
N ILE A 188 -6.10 -0.63 -5.08
CA ILE A 188 -5.51 0.66 -5.46
C ILE A 188 -5.06 0.63 -6.93
N TYR A 189 -4.37 -0.43 -7.35
CA TYR A 189 -3.93 -0.57 -8.74
C TYR A 189 -5.10 -0.62 -9.73
N MET A 190 -6.16 -1.35 -9.43
CA MET A 190 -7.33 -1.43 -10.32
C MET A 190 -7.96 -0.06 -10.56
N HIS A 191 -7.91 0.84 -9.59
CA HIS A 191 -8.44 2.21 -9.66
C HIS A 191 -7.33 3.27 -9.86
N LEU A 192 -6.16 2.87 -10.37
CA LEU A 192 -4.96 3.73 -10.43
C LEU A 192 -5.19 5.04 -11.18
N THR A 193 -5.94 5.01 -12.27
CA THR A 193 -6.24 6.22 -13.06
C THR A 193 -7.06 7.21 -12.25
N SER A 194 -8.15 6.76 -11.64
CA SER A 194 -9.01 7.60 -10.79
C SER A 194 -8.27 8.10 -9.54
N VAL A 195 -7.46 7.26 -8.93
CA VAL A 195 -6.62 7.62 -7.77
C VAL A 195 -5.61 8.71 -8.15
N ASN A 196 -4.89 8.53 -9.26
CA ASN A 196 -3.90 9.52 -9.71
C ASN A 196 -4.55 10.86 -10.12
N ASN A 197 -5.72 10.82 -10.75
CA ASN A 197 -6.49 12.03 -11.03
C ASN A 197 -6.90 12.74 -9.74
N ALA A 198 -7.33 11.99 -8.73
CA ALA A 198 -7.70 12.54 -7.44
C ALA A 198 -6.50 13.11 -6.68
N LEU A 199 -5.35 12.41 -6.68
CA LEU A 199 -4.10 12.92 -6.09
C LEU A 199 -3.66 14.21 -6.78
N SER A 200 -3.68 14.25 -8.12
CA SER A 200 -3.35 15.46 -8.88
C SER A 200 -4.26 16.64 -8.54
N ALA A 201 -5.57 16.39 -8.39
CA ALA A 201 -6.55 17.45 -8.08
C ALA A 201 -6.39 18.06 -6.69
N ILE A 202 -5.68 17.41 -5.78
CA ILE A 202 -5.38 17.91 -4.43
C ILE A 202 -3.91 18.31 -4.26
N ASP A 203 -3.15 18.45 -5.35
CA ASP A 203 -1.71 18.72 -5.34
C ASP A 203 -0.94 17.65 -4.54
N GLY A 204 -1.30 16.41 -4.77
CA GLY A 204 -0.66 15.22 -4.20
C GLY A 204 0.24 14.50 -5.21
N GLN A 205 1.13 13.68 -4.68
CA GLN A 205 2.05 12.91 -5.50
C GLN A 205 1.35 11.67 -6.08
N GLN A 206 1.31 11.56 -7.39
CA GLN A 206 0.77 10.41 -8.10
C GLN A 206 1.57 9.13 -7.82
N LEU A 207 0.87 8.00 -7.83
CA LEU A 207 1.48 6.67 -7.82
C LEU A 207 2.18 6.41 -9.16
N THR A 208 3.41 5.95 -9.12
CA THR A 208 4.27 5.74 -10.29
C THR A 208 4.21 4.30 -10.79
N LYS A 209 4.70 4.05 -12.00
CA LYS A 209 4.81 2.73 -12.62
C LYS A 209 6.00 1.94 -12.05
N ASP A 210 5.97 1.62 -10.75
CA ASP A 210 7.07 0.94 -10.05
C ASP A 210 6.55 -0.23 -9.22
N TYR A 211 7.46 -0.89 -8.50
CA TYR A 211 7.16 -1.97 -7.56
C TYR A 211 6.64 -1.37 -6.25
N TYR A 212 5.43 -1.71 -5.87
CA TYR A 212 4.86 -1.35 -4.56
C TYR A 212 4.82 -2.58 -3.66
N LEU A 213 5.35 -2.44 -2.44
CA LEU A 213 5.31 -3.50 -1.45
C LEU A 213 3.92 -3.59 -0.81
N SER A 214 3.53 -4.82 -0.50
CA SER A 214 2.42 -5.09 0.41
C SER A 214 2.93 -5.57 1.76
N SER A 215 2.07 -5.56 2.78
CA SER A 215 2.37 -6.17 4.08
C SER A 215 2.13 -7.69 4.12
N SER A 216 1.83 -8.31 2.99
CA SER A 216 1.53 -9.74 2.88
C SER A 216 2.82 -10.54 2.66
N GLU A 217 3.00 -11.60 3.43
CA GLU A 217 4.17 -12.49 3.35
C GLU A 217 3.93 -13.65 2.38
N TYR A 218 4.99 -14.09 1.70
CA TYR A 218 4.98 -15.30 0.89
C TYR A 218 5.64 -16.47 1.64
N ASP A 219 6.87 -16.28 2.11
CA ASP A 219 7.68 -17.23 2.85
C ASP A 219 8.78 -16.48 3.66
N PRO A 220 9.64 -17.15 4.40
CA PRO A 220 10.73 -16.51 5.16
C PRO A 220 11.62 -15.58 4.34
N GLU A 221 11.76 -15.81 3.03
CA GLU A 221 12.63 -15.02 2.17
C GLU A 221 11.90 -14.01 1.30
N ASN A 222 10.59 -14.19 1.06
CA ASN A 222 9.82 -13.43 0.08
C ASN A 222 8.57 -12.80 0.68
N PHE A 223 8.14 -11.71 0.04
CA PHE A 223 6.88 -11.03 0.29
C PHE A 223 6.15 -10.73 -1.02
N TRP A 224 4.87 -10.37 -0.95
CA TRP A 224 4.08 -10.06 -2.11
C TRP A 224 4.18 -8.59 -2.51
N ILE A 225 4.19 -8.34 -3.82
CA ILE A 225 4.20 -7.01 -4.42
C ILE A 225 3.17 -6.89 -5.54
N VAL A 226 2.84 -5.65 -5.87
CA VAL A 226 2.14 -5.29 -7.10
C VAL A 226 3.03 -4.37 -7.94
N LEU A 227 3.27 -4.75 -9.18
CA LEU A 227 4.00 -3.93 -10.14
C LEU A 227 3.02 -2.99 -10.86
N PHE A 228 3.06 -1.70 -10.54
CA PHE A 228 2.14 -0.70 -11.07
C PHE A 228 2.39 -0.32 -12.55
N ASN A 229 3.42 -0.88 -13.16
CA ASN A 229 3.62 -0.73 -14.61
C ASN A 229 2.61 -1.53 -15.44
N ASN A 230 2.27 -2.75 -14.98
CA ASN A 230 1.43 -3.69 -15.73
C ASN A 230 0.47 -4.52 -14.88
N GLY A 231 0.36 -4.25 -13.59
CA GLY A 231 -0.54 -4.96 -12.70
C GLY A 231 -0.11 -6.35 -12.28
N ARG A 232 1.14 -6.71 -12.49
CA ARG A 232 1.62 -8.03 -12.08
C ARG A 232 1.69 -8.12 -10.56
N VAL A 233 1.02 -9.14 -10.00
CA VAL A 233 1.10 -9.55 -8.60
C VAL A 233 2.03 -10.74 -8.53
N PHE A 234 3.10 -10.67 -7.75
CA PHE A 234 4.08 -11.75 -7.61
C PHE A 234 4.95 -11.59 -6.37
N LYS A 235 5.72 -12.61 -6.04
CA LYS A 235 6.66 -12.59 -4.91
C LYS A 235 7.97 -11.88 -5.22
N ARG A 236 8.57 -11.27 -4.21
CA ARG A 236 9.87 -10.60 -4.27
C ARG A 236 10.66 -10.86 -3.00
N LEU A 237 11.98 -10.96 -3.11
CA LEU A 237 12.86 -11.15 -1.95
C LEU A 237 12.75 -9.98 -0.97
N LYS A 238 12.64 -10.26 0.32
CA LYS A 238 12.52 -9.27 1.41
C LYS A 238 13.65 -8.24 1.45
N ARG A 239 14.82 -8.59 0.92
CA ARG A 239 15.99 -7.71 0.81
C ARG A 239 15.98 -6.77 -0.39
N LEU A 240 14.97 -6.83 -1.25
CA LEU A 240 14.87 -5.98 -2.43
C LEU A 240 13.89 -4.84 -2.15
N GLY A 241 14.39 -3.62 -2.20
CA GLY A 241 13.60 -2.41 -1.99
C GLY A 241 12.45 -2.25 -2.98
N CYS A 242 11.37 -1.69 -2.48
CA CYS A 242 10.16 -1.31 -3.23
C CYS A 242 9.67 0.04 -2.72
N ARG A 243 8.77 0.67 -3.47
CA ARG A 243 8.01 1.82 -2.96
C ARG A 243 6.99 1.36 -1.96
N VAL A 244 6.64 2.24 -1.03
CA VAL A 244 5.49 2.09 -0.14
C VAL A 244 4.55 3.27 -0.31
N ARG A 245 3.26 3.03 -0.23
CA ARG A 245 2.24 4.05 -0.06
C ARG A 245 1.37 3.64 1.12
N PHE A 246 1.38 4.44 2.17
CA PHE A 246 0.61 4.13 3.35
C PHE A 246 -0.88 4.34 3.12
N VAL A 247 -1.66 3.53 3.81
CA VAL A 247 -3.12 3.59 3.77
C VAL A 247 -3.68 3.55 5.19
N ARG A 248 -4.95 3.91 5.33
CA ARG A 248 -5.72 3.70 6.56
C ARG A 248 -7.16 3.31 6.24
N LYS A 249 -7.81 2.61 7.16
CA LYS A 249 -9.24 2.29 7.03
C LYS A 249 -10.10 3.52 7.32
N ILE A 250 -11.20 3.64 6.59
CA ILE A 250 -12.27 4.59 6.86
C ILE A 250 -13.35 3.81 7.60
N GLU A 251 -13.66 4.23 8.82
CA GLU A 251 -14.72 3.66 9.65
C GLU A 251 -16.10 4.15 9.24
#